data_244837b1431c8adc5dc68817eb4f6ed4
#
_entry.id   244837b1431c8adc5dc68817eb4f6ed4
#
_cell.length_a   1.000
_cell.length_b   1.000
_cell.length_c   1.000
_cell.angle_alpha   90.00
_cell.angle_beta   90.00
_cell.angle_gamma   90.00
#
_symmetry.space_group_name_H-M   'P 1'
#
loop_
_entity.id
_entity.type
_entity.pdbx_description
1 polymer ?
#
loop_
_entity_poly.entity_id
_entity_poly.type
_entity_poly.pdbx_seq_one_letter_code
_entity_poly.pdbx_strand_id
1 'polypeptide(L)'
;ARQEGGSARRWAGRKIGGSGGFPLVARMLRSVLLVALLGLPGAAGDDVSHKYESWENVVLWVNKVGPYHNPQETYPYFSLPFCKPSDGVKTKKRRAHLGEVLDGHELRNSGISIDFQRTIEKQPICEIPKLRKMDAMEFKRAVRQNYWYNMYVDDLPIWGMVGNVTVHVEDTGLKRKTPVIFTHRTLDISYNNDRIIEVNLTSQNPVEIQEGANLKFTMSVRWSPTDKKFANRFERYLDNEFFEHQIHWFSIFNSFMMVIFLCGLVFLILIRTVKNDFAKYAREEEEAEPGLSDESGWKQLHGDVFREPPSLMLYAALYGTGWQLAVLAFGVILFASLGRFHGEVYEERGEMTQSLLATYALTSVVAGYSSGSYYRQFFNTPRRELQDSRWQQTMIFTILLFPCIIVGIVSCLNMVAMYYQTSNVLSFTVLLKLMGIWMFISFPLAVLGTLFGRHWGGKNTFPCRVNTYPRDLPEAAPWFAQWYFVIPATGLLPFGSIFIEM
;
A
#
# COMPACT_ATOMS: atom_id res chain seq x y z
N ALA A 1 -12.37 22.14 -81.94
CA ALA A 1 -13.30 23.03 -81.22
C ALA A 1 -13.61 22.46 -79.86
N ARG A 2 -13.44 23.31 -78.81
CA ARG A 2 -13.82 23.15 -77.36
C ARG A 2 -13.09 22.05 -76.60
N GLN A 3 -12.14 22.31 -75.74
CA GLN A 3 -12.13 22.96 -74.40
C GLN A 3 -13.14 22.37 -73.43
N GLU A 4 -12.62 21.74 -72.35
CA GLU A 4 -13.06 21.69 -70.98
C GLU A 4 -12.09 20.77 -70.24
N GLY A 5 -11.24 21.11 -69.33
CA GLY A 5 -11.38 22.00 -68.17
C GLY A 5 -11.53 21.10 -66.94
N GLY A 6 -10.47 20.28 -66.59
CA GLY A 6 -10.46 19.39 -65.43
C GLY A 6 -9.96 20.08 -64.18
N SER A 7 -10.78 20.27 -63.16
CA SER A 7 -10.48 20.85 -61.88
C SER A 7 -9.73 19.85 -60.97
N ALA A 8 -8.44 20.07 -60.77
CA ALA A 8 -7.70 19.49 -59.66
C ALA A 8 -8.18 20.09 -58.33
N ARG A 9 -9.07 19.44 -57.60
CA ARG A 9 -9.47 19.84 -56.27
C ARG A 9 -8.33 19.58 -55.26
N ARG A 10 -7.76 20.68 -54.78
CA ARG A 10 -6.87 20.76 -53.66
C ARG A 10 -7.43 19.99 -52.46
N TRP A 11 -6.75 18.99 -52.04
CA TRP A 11 -6.88 18.45 -50.68
C TRP A 11 -6.20 19.45 -49.73
N ALA A 12 -6.95 20.44 -49.27
CA ALA A 12 -6.57 21.30 -48.16
C ALA A 12 -6.56 20.49 -46.86
N GLY A 13 -5.42 20.42 -46.22
CA GLY A 13 -5.24 19.71 -44.99
C GLY A 13 -6.24 20.12 -43.91
N ARG A 14 -7.12 19.20 -43.56
CA ARG A 14 -7.96 19.33 -42.39
C ARG A 14 -7.09 19.05 -41.16
N LYS A 15 -6.70 20.11 -40.46
CA LYS A 15 -6.05 20.02 -39.14
C LYS A 15 -6.84 19.04 -38.29
N ILE A 16 -6.18 17.97 -37.84
CA ILE A 16 -6.69 17.05 -36.84
C ILE A 16 -6.73 17.85 -35.52
N GLY A 17 -7.85 18.48 -35.26
CA GLY A 17 -8.21 19.12 -34.00
C GLY A 17 -8.78 18.06 -33.06
N GLY A 18 -7.93 17.32 -32.38
CA GLY A 18 -8.35 16.23 -31.49
C GLY A 18 -7.44 16.04 -30.29
N SER A 19 -6.98 17.14 -29.62
CA SER A 19 -6.20 17.00 -28.38
C SER A 19 -6.78 17.79 -27.20
N GLY A 20 -8.11 17.97 -27.18
CA GLY A 20 -8.77 18.75 -26.10
C GLY A 20 -8.79 18.11 -24.72
N GLY A 21 -8.62 16.79 -24.60
CA GLY A 21 -8.72 16.09 -23.32
C GLY A 21 -7.41 16.01 -22.51
N PHE A 22 -6.28 15.83 -23.19
CA PHE A 22 -4.98 15.67 -22.55
C PHE A 22 -4.49 16.86 -21.72
N PRO A 23 -4.60 18.12 -22.20
CA PRO A 23 -4.18 19.29 -21.41
C PRO A 23 -5.05 19.55 -20.18
N LEU A 24 -6.29 19.11 -20.18
CA LEU A 24 -7.21 19.31 -19.05
C LEU A 24 -6.93 18.29 -17.93
N VAL A 25 -6.70 17.01 -18.30
CA VAL A 25 -6.26 15.96 -17.36
C VAL A 25 -4.91 16.35 -16.74
N ALA A 26 -3.98 16.88 -17.54
CA ALA A 26 -2.70 17.38 -17.05
C ALA A 26 -2.84 18.59 -16.11
N ARG A 27 -3.80 19.49 -16.38
CA ARG A 27 -4.14 20.62 -15.46
C ARG A 27 -4.81 20.12 -14.19
N MET A 28 -5.74 19.18 -14.28
CA MET A 28 -6.38 18.58 -13.11
C MET A 28 -5.38 17.78 -12.27
N LEU A 29 -4.51 16.98 -12.92
CA LEU A 29 -3.40 16.28 -12.24
C LEU A 29 -2.47 17.27 -11.53
N ARG A 30 -2.14 18.40 -12.15
CA ARG A 30 -1.37 19.47 -11.50
C ARG A 30 -2.11 20.09 -10.32
N SER A 31 -3.41 20.32 -10.42
CA SER A 31 -4.20 20.85 -9.31
C SER A 31 -4.38 19.85 -8.19
N VAL A 32 -4.60 18.57 -8.49
CA VAL A 32 -4.67 17.48 -7.50
C VAL A 32 -3.31 17.26 -6.83
N LEU A 33 -2.23 17.29 -7.59
CA LEU A 33 -0.86 17.24 -7.06
C LEU A 33 -0.54 18.47 -6.19
N LEU A 34 -0.95 19.66 -6.59
CA LEU A 34 -0.78 20.89 -5.80
C LEU A 34 -1.59 20.86 -4.51
N VAL A 35 -2.82 20.37 -4.55
CA VAL A 35 -3.68 20.21 -3.36
C VAL A 35 -3.13 19.07 -2.47
N ALA A 36 -2.63 17.99 -3.04
CA ALA A 36 -1.95 16.93 -2.29
C ALA A 36 -0.65 17.42 -1.63
N LEU A 37 0.13 18.26 -2.33
CA LEU A 37 1.34 18.90 -1.80
C LEU A 37 1.05 19.94 -0.72
N LEU A 38 -0.09 20.66 -0.83
CA LEU A 38 -0.51 21.70 0.13
C LEU A 38 -1.36 21.14 1.28
N GLY A 39 -1.99 19.99 1.07
CA GLY A 39 -2.95 19.40 2.01
C GLY A 39 -2.38 18.30 2.90
N LEU A 40 -1.10 17.97 2.78
CA LEU A 40 -0.42 17.16 3.78
C LEU A 40 -0.13 18.07 4.98
N PRO A 41 -0.87 18.01 6.09
CA PRO A 41 -0.46 18.70 7.28
C PRO A 41 0.83 18.04 7.74
N GLY A 42 1.91 18.77 7.66
CA GLY A 42 3.05 18.54 8.52
C GLY A 42 2.55 18.75 9.96
N ALA A 43 1.89 17.76 10.50
CA ALA A 43 1.62 17.69 11.93
C ALA A 43 2.90 17.18 12.59
N ALA A 44 3.90 18.04 12.67
CA ALA A 44 4.95 17.88 13.65
C ALA A 44 4.21 17.78 14.99
N GLY A 45 4.17 16.58 15.58
CA GLY A 45 3.70 16.42 16.93
C GLY A 45 4.59 17.31 17.83
N ASP A 46 4.00 18.00 18.77
CA ASP A 46 4.71 18.86 19.74
C ASP A 46 5.88 18.16 20.47
N ASP A 47 5.94 16.83 20.43
CA ASP A 47 6.95 16.02 21.11
C ASP A 47 8.28 15.88 20.32
N VAL A 48 8.27 15.99 18.99
CA VAL A 48 9.48 15.77 18.15
C VAL A 48 10.55 16.83 18.37
N SER A 49 10.16 18.00 18.86
CA SER A 49 11.05 19.12 19.11
C SER A 49 11.26 19.41 20.59
N HIS A 50 10.85 18.50 21.50
CA HIS A 50 10.93 18.73 22.93
C HIS A 50 12.39 18.87 23.43
N LYS A 51 12.64 19.87 24.27
CA LYS A 51 13.91 20.14 24.93
C LYS A 51 13.78 19.78 26.40
N TYR A 52 14.63 18.87 26.84
CA TYR A 52 14.60 18.37 28.21
C TYR A 52 15.38 19.26 29.15
N GLU A 53 14.77 19.56 30.29
CA GLU A 53 15.48 20.12 31.43
C GLU A 53 16.18 19.01 32.24
N SER A 54 17.24 19.35 32.99
CA SER A 54 17.90 18.38 33.87
C SER A 54 16.90 17.81 34.87
N TRP A 55 16.84 16.49 35.01
CA TRP A 55 15.92 15.75 35.88
C TRP A 55 14.46 15.73 35.42
N GLU A 56 14.16 16.23 34.24
CA GLU A 56 12.84 16.09 33.66
C GLU A 56 12.50 14.62 33.36
N ASN A 57 11.23 14.23 33.57
CA ASN A 57 10.79 12.86 33.33
C ASN A 57 10.66 12.54 31.85
N VAL A 58 11.46 11.59 31.37
CA VAL A 58 11.41 11.03 30.02
C VAL A 58 10.49 9.82 30.03
N VAL A 59 9.43 9.87 29.25
CA VAL A 59 8.45 8.78 29.18
C VAL A 59 8.95 7.63 28.32
N LEU A 60 9.00 6.43 28.91
CA LEU A 60 9.21 5.20 28.16
C LEU A 60 7.86 4.66 27.69
N TRP A 61 7.67 4.67 26.38
CA TRP A 61 6.46 4.15 25.73
C TRP A 61 6.64 2.69 25.35
N VAL A 62 5.67 1.84 25.68
CA VAL A 62 5.59 0.45 25.21
C VAL A 62 4.60 0.36 24.06
N ASN A 63 4.88 -0.49 23.07
CA ASN A 63 4.09 -0.62 21.86
C ASN A 63 3.68 -2.08 21.61
N LYS A 64 4.40 -2.80 20.78
CA LYS A 64 4.08 -4.14 20.29
C LYS A 64 5.04 -5.18 20.82
N VAL A 65 4.60 -6.45 20.80
CA VAL A 65 5.43 -7.64 21.01
C VAL A 65 5.02 -8.71 20.02
N GLY A 66 5.97 -9.44 19.46
CA GLY A 66 5.69 -10.51 18.51
C GLY A 66 6.92 -11.31 18.12
N PRO A 67 6.74 -12.39 17.33
CA PRO A 67 7.84 -13.21 16.87
C PRO A 67 8.76 -12.46 15.89
N TYR A 68 10.07 -12.56 16.10
CA TYR A 68 11.07 -11.90 15.24
C TYR A 68 10.96 -12.31 13.76
N HIS A 69 10.72 -13.61 13.51
CA HIS A 69 10.65 -14.16 12.16
C HIS A 69 9.30 -13.91 11.45
N ASN A 70 8.32 -13.32 12.13
CA ASN A 70 7.03 -12.97 11.55
C ASN A 70 6.60 -11.58 12.00
N PRO A 71 7.12 -10.51 11.39
CA PRO A 71 6.86 -9.13 11.81
C PRO A 71 5.40 -8.69 11.63
N GLN A 72 4.61 -9.44 10.86
CA GLN A 72 3.18 -9.17 10.69
C GLN A 72 2.33 -9.64 11.89
N GLU A 73 2.82 -10.62 12.64
CA GLU A 73 2.16 -11.12 13.83
C GLU A 73 2.58 -10.28 15.04
N THR A 74 1.77 -9.31 15.41
CA THR A 74 2.07 -8.42 16.53
C THR A 74 0.92 -8.38 17.53
N TYR A 75 1.28 -8.29 18.80
CA TYR A 75 0.36 -8.21 19.94
C TYR A 75 0.66 -6.97 20.78
N PRO A 76 -0.32 -6.43 21.55
CA PRO A 76 -0.02 -5.38 22.53
C PRO A 76 1.04 -5.84 23.54
N TYR A 77 1.96 -4.96 23.94
CA TYR A 77 3.04 -5.29 24.88
C TYR A 77 2.56 -6.00 26.14
N PHE A 78 1.44 -5.54 26.72
CA PHE A 78 0.85 -6.12 27.93
C PHE A 78 -0.05 -7.35 27.66
N SER A 79 -0.04 -7.91 26.46
CA SER A 79 -0.59 -9.24 26.21
C SER A 79 0.24 -10.33 26.88
N LEU A 80 1.56 -10.10 26.98
CA LEU A 80 2.41 -10.90 27.84
C LEU A 80 2.25 -10.46 29.29
N PRO A 81 2.42 -11.39 30.26
CA PRO A 81 2.21 -11.11 31.69
C PRO A 81 3.37 -10.31 32.31
N PHE A 82 3.84 -9.28 31.59
CA PHE A 82 4.70 -8.26 32.17
C PHE A 82 3.94 -7.43 33.18
N CYS A 83 4.67 -6.82 34.10
CA CYS A 83 4.08 -5.95 35.11
C CYS A 83 3.35 -4.78 34.47
N LYS A 84 2.09 -4.64 34.80
CA LYS A 84 1.29 -3.47 34.45
C LYS A 84 1.55 -2.36 35.48
N PRO A 85 1.56 -1.09 35.06
CA PRO A 85 1.58 0.01 36.00
C PRO A 85 0.43 -0.14 37.01
N SER A 86 0.69 0.24 38.27
CA SER A 86 -0.35 0.21 39.32
C SER A 86 -1.56 1.04 38.90
N ASP A 87 -2.78 0.59 39.22
CA ASP A 87 -4.06 1.16 38.74
C ASP A 87 -4.26 2.66 39.07
N GLY A 88 -3.40 3.27 39.92
CA GLY A 88 -3.39 4.71 40.18
C GLY A 88 -2.72 5.57 39.10
N VAL A 89 -1.84 5.00 38.29
CA VAL A 89 -1.25 5.67 37.12
C VAL A 89 -2.10 5.24 35.92
N LYS A 90 -3.12 6.04 35.59
CA LYS A 90 -3.85 5.85 34.33
C LYS A 90 -2.81 5.72 33.24
N THR A 91 -2.72 4.56 32.61
CA THR A 91 -1.86 4.34 31.44
C THR A 91 -2.29 5.32 30.37
N LYS A 92 -1.68 6.53 30.38
CA LYS A 92 -1.96 7.53 29.35
C LYS A 92 -1.56 6.92 28.03
N LYS A 93 -2.54 6.77 27.15
CA LYS A 93 -2.26 6.46 25.74
C LYS A 93 -1.81 7.77 25.09
N ARG A 94 -0.77 7.72 24.30
CA ARG A 94 -0.42 8.83 23.40
C ARG A 94 -1.52 8.95 22.35
N ARG A 95 -1.85 10.17 21.94
CA ARG A 95 -2.76 10.38 20.80
C ARG A 95 -2.05 9.91 19.55
N ALA A 96 -2.57 8.84 18.94
CA ALA A 96 -2.05 8.29 17.70
C ALA A 96 -2.74 8.95 16.50
N HIS A 97 -1.95 9.23 15.45
CA HIS A 97 -2.49 9.62 14.16
C HIS A 97 -3.20 8.44 13.48
N LEU A 98 -4.01 8.73 12.45
CA LEU A 98 -4.78 7.68 11.78
C LEU A 98 -3.87 6.61 11.16
N GLY A 99 -2.76 7.02 10.54
CA GLY A 99 -1.78 6.10 9.97
C GLY A 99 -1.13 5.19 11.01
N GLU A 100 -0.71 5.74 12.16
CA GLU A 100 -0.16 4.93 13.27
C GLU A 100 -1.13 3.85 13.74
N VAL A 101 -2.42 4.20 13.85
CA VAL A 101 -3.44 3.23 14.28
C VAL A 101 -3.68 2.16 13.22
N LEU A 102 -3.64 2.52 11.93
CA LEU A 102 -3.77 1.57 10.83
C LEU A 102 -2.59 0.59 10.78
N ASP A 103 -1.39 1.04 11.13
CA ASP A 103 -0.19 0.20 11.26
C ASP A 103 -0.16 -0.58 12.59
N GLY A 104 -1.23 -0.50 13.39
CA GLY A 104 -1.37 -1.20 14.67
C GLY A 104 -0.46 -0.66 15.78
N HIS A 105 -0.01 0.60 15.69
CA HIS A 105 0.74 1.25 16.76
C HIS A 105 -0.20 1.77 17.86
N GLU A 106 0.05 1.34 19.10
CA GLU A 106 -0.65 1.84 20.27
C GLU A 106 0.36 2.10 21.40
N LEU A 107 0.88 3.31 21.45
CA LEU A 107 1.83 3.71 22.49
C LEU A 107 1.14 3.87 23.83
N ARG A 108 1.58 3.07 24.80
CA ARG A 108 1.12 3.14 26.20
C ARG A 108 2.29 3.48 27.10
N ASN A 109 2.06 4.33 28.08
CA ASN A 109 3.08 4.64 29.10
C ASN A 109 3.43 3.35 29.86
N SER A 110 4.72 3.04 29.95
CA SER A 110 5.22 1.88 30.71
C SER A 110 5.03 2.00 32.22
N GLY A 111 4.84 3.22 32.73
CA GLY A 111 4.84 3.52 34.17
C GLY A 111 6.24 3.57 34.76
N ILE A 112 7.29 3.45 33.96
CA ILE A 112 8.68 3.53 34.41
C ILE A 112 9.14 4.98 34.29
N SER A 113 9.64 5.54 35.38
CA SER A 113 10.21 6.90 35.43
C SER A 113 11.68 6.84 35.05
N ILE A 114 12.05 7.63 34.04
CA ILE A 114 13.43 7.86 33.62
C ILE A 114 13.66 9.36 33.70
N ASP A 115 14.62 9.80 34.50
CA ASP A 115 14.95 11.22 34.65
C ASP A 115 16.10 11.58 33.72
N PHE A 116 15.97 12.68 32.96
CA PHE A 116 16.97 13.14 32.02
C PHE A 116 18.31 13.42 32.68
N GLN A 117 19.40 12.90 32.16
CA GLN A 117 20.77 12.97 32.65
C GLN A 117 21.00 12.30 34.02
N ARG A 118 20.06 11.54 34.58
CA ARG A 118 20.23 10.80 35.82
C ARG A 118 20.55 9.34 35.55
N THR A 119 21.77 8.92 35.86
CA THR A 119 22.13 7.50 35.81
C THR A 119 21.51 6.74 36.98
N ILE A 120 20.86 5.62 36.68
CA ILE A 120 20.18 4.78 37.66
C ILE A 120 20.69 3.35 37.48
N GLU A 121 21.15 2.73 38.56
CA GLU A 121 21.58 1.34 38.55
C GLU A 121 20.56 0.43 39.22
N LYS A 122 20.17 -0.64 38.55
CA LYS A 122 19.32 -1.74 39.05
C LYS A 122 18.05 -1.27 39.81
N GLN A 123 17.38 -0.24 39.28
CA GLN A 123 16.08 0.16 39.82
C GLN A 123 15.07 -0.99 39.67
N PRO A 124 14.36 -1.40 40.73
CA PRO A 124 13.28 -2.37 40.61
C PRO A 124 12.11 -1.76 39.84
N ILE A 125 11.68 -2.41 38.79
CA ILE A 125 10.48 -2.05 38.04
C ILE A 125 9.25 -2.67 38.70
N CYS A 126 9.32 -3.97 38.93
CA CYS A 126 8.27 -4.73 39.58
C CYS A 126 8.74 -6.14 39.96
N GLU A 127 7.97 -6.79 40.77
CA GLU A 127 8.20 -8.16 41.22
C GLU A 127 6.94 -8.99 41.03
N ILE A 128 7.08 -10.17 40.39
CA ILE A 128 6.05 -11.19 40.33
C ILE A 128 6.45 -12.30 41.30
N PRO A 129 5.96 -12.25 42.55
CA PRO A 129 6.49 -13.13 43.60
C PRO A 129 6.19 -14.61 43.36
N LYS A 130 5.14 -14.93 42.64
CA LYS A 130 4.76 -16.30 42.29
C LYS A 130 4.17 -16.34 40.87
N LEU A 131 4.94 -16.82 39.92
CA LEU A 131 4.51 -16.96 38.54
C LEU A 131 3.42 -18.02 38.40
N ARG A 132 2.25 -17.66 37.91
CA ARG A 132 1.15 -18.60 37.70
C ARG A 132 1.47 -19.53 36.53
N LYS A 133 0.89 -20.73 36.52
CA LYS A 133 1.08 -21.72 35.46
C LYS A 133 0.78 -21.18 34.06
N MET A 134 -0.32 -20.44 33.89
CA MET A 134 -0.70 -19.86 32.62
C MET A 134 0.34 -18.81 32.15
N ASP A 135 0.76 -17.91 33.04
CA ASP A 135 1.75 -16.88 32.74
C ASP A 135 3.11 -17.50 32.36
N ALA A 136 3.50 -18.58 33.03
CA ALA A 136 4.71 -19.33 32.68
C ALA A 136 4.60 -19.99 31.30
N MET A 137 3.42 -20.48 30.92
CA MET A 137 3.20 -21.06 29.59
C MET A 137 3.27 -19.99 28.51
N GLU A 138 2.70 -18.80 28.72
CA GLU A 138 2.74 -17.66 27.79
C GLU A 138 4.18 -17.17 27.58
N PHE A 139 4.95 -16.97 28.66
CA PHE A 139 6.36 -16.62 28.53
C PHE A 139 7.19 -17.71 27.83
N LYS A 140 6.97 -18.98 28.16
CA LYS A 140 7.65 -20.09 27.46
C LYS A 140 7.34 -20.12 25.97
N ARG A 141 6.08 -19.86 25.59
CA ARG A 141 5.66 -19.76 24.20
C ARG A 141 6.38 -18.59 23.50
N ALA A 142 6.34 -17.40 24.11
CA ALA A 142 6.99 -16.21 23.57
C ALA A 142 8.50 -16.40 23.37
N VAL A 143 9.19 -17.00 24.35
CA VAL A 143 10.63 -17.28 24.25
C VAL A 143 10.95 -18.31 23.17
N ARG A 144 10.16 -19.38 23.05
CA ARG A 144 10.38 -20.41 22.02
C ARG A 144 10.16 -19.89 20.60
N GLN A 145 9.31 -18.88 20.44
CA GLN A 145 9.00 -18.22 19.18
C GLN A 145 9.85 -16.96 18.94
N ASN A 146 10.89 -16.73 19.77
CA ASN A 146 11.80 -15.58 19.69
C ASN A 146 11.04 -14.24 19.65
N TYR A 147 10.17 -14.01 20.62
CA TYR A 147 9.43 -12.75 20.72
C TYR A 147 10.35 -11.60 21.05
N TRP A 148 10.16 -10.51 20.29
CA TRP A 148 10.77 -9.21 20.53
C TRP A 148 9.68 -8.20 20.87
N TYR A 149 9.98 -7.28 21.75
CA TYR A 149 9.11 -6.14 22.04
C TYR A 149 9.71 -4.86 21.51
N ASN A 150 8.82 -3.95 21.10
CA ASN A 150 9.16 -2.62 20.61
C ASN A 150 8.72 -1.57 21.64
N MET A 151 9.61 -0.64 21.95
CA MET A 151 9.39 0.49 22.84
C MET A 151 9.90 1.77 22.20
N TYR A 152 9.56 2.92 22.77
CA TYR A 152 10.00 4.22 22.30
C TYR A 152 10.42 5.11 23.46
N VAL A 153 11.51 5.84 23.25
CA VAL A 153 12.01 6.91 24.10
C VAL A 153 12.21 8.12 23.20
N ASP A 154 11.52 9.21 23.45
CA ASP A 154 11.61 10.43 22.64
C ASP A 154 11.49 10.17 21.12
N ASP A 155 10.50 9.38 20.71
CA ASP A 155 10.24 8.91 19.36
C ASP A 155 11.29 7.94 18.73
N LEU A 156 12.40 7.70 19.43
CA LEU A 156 13.39 6.73 19.01
C LEU A 156 12.92 5.31 19.31
N PRO A 157 12.78 4.46 18.28
CA PRO A 157 12.38 3.07 18.46
C PRO A 157 13.53 2.24 19.06
N ILE A 158 13.18 1.40 20.02
CA ILE A 158 14.10 0.42 20.62
C ILE A 158 13.45 -0.94 20.68
N TRP A 159 14.25 -1.97 20.50
CA TRP A 159 13.79 -3.36 20.50
C TRP A 159 14.52 -4.16 21.56
N GLY A 160 13.81 -5.10 22.16
CA GLY A 160 14.41 -6.00 23.14
C GLY A 160 13.82 -7.40 23.04
N MET A 161 14.64 -8.38 23.34
CA MET A 161 14.20 -9.78 23.39
C MET A 161 13.47 -10.05 24.70
N VAL A 162 12.38 -10.82 24.63
CA VAL A 162 11.68 -11.31 25.83
C VAL A 162 12.55 -12.29 26.61
N GLY A 163 13.25 -13.17 25.90
CA GLY A 163 14.11 -14.19 26.47
C GLY A 163 14.82 -14.99 25.38
N ASN A 164 15.48 -16.04 25.78
CA ASN A 164 16.20 -16.93 24.87
C ASN A 164 16.05 -18.40 25.31
N VAL A 165 16.37 -19.34 24.42
CA VAL A 165 16.43 -20.77 24.74
C VAL A 165 17.89 -21.16 24.97
N THR A 166 18.25 -21.40 26.21
CA THR A 166 19.59 -21.91 26.56
C THR A 166 19.66 -23.42 26.38
N VAL A 167 20.79 -23.90 25.86
CA VAL A 167 21.05 -25.31 25.66
C VAL A 167 22.05 -25.73 26.73
N HIS A 168 21.60 -26.50 27.71
CA HIS A 168 22.49 -27.16 28.67
C HIS A 168 22.80 -28.57 28.17
N VAL A 169 24.07 -28.87 28.14
CA VAL A 169 24.54 -30.25 27.86
C VAL A 169 24.73 -30.92 29.21
N GLU A 170 23.89 -31.90 29.54
CA GLU A 170 24.04 -32.70 30.75
C GLU A 170 25.24 -33.68 30.56
N ASP A 171 25.80 -34.15 31.68
CA ASP A 171 26.95 -35.11 31.69
C ASP A 171 26.67 -36.38 30.90
N THR A 172 25.41 -36.68 30.65
CA THR A 172 24.93 -37.78 29.81
C THR A 172 24.98 -37.48 28.30
N GLY A 173 25.45 -36.30 27.87
CA GLY A 173 25.45 -35.85 26.48
C GLY A 173 24.08 -35.43 25.97
N LEU A 174 23.02 -35.47 26.79
CA LEU A 174 21.69 -35.04 26.41
C LEU A 174 21.60 -33.50 26.40
N LYS A 175 21.15 -32.95 25.27
CA LYS A 175 20.94 -31.49 25.13
C LYS A 175 19.54 -31.10 25.66
N ARG A 176 19.52 -30.49 26.84
CA ARG A 176 18.28 -29.92 27.40
C ARG A 176 18.10 -28.46 26.96
N LYS A 177 16.99 -28.18 26.28
CA LYS A 177 16.60 -26.82 25.88
C LYS A 177 15.73 -26.17 26.96
N THR A 178 16.24 -25.17 27.64
CA THR A 178 15.57 -24.47 28.74
C THR A 178 15.21 -23.06 28.32
N PRO A 179 13.91 -22.65 28.29
CA PRO A 179 13.53 -21.31 28.03
C PRO A 179 13.81 -20.40 29.23
N VAL A 180 14.52 -19.30 29.00
CA VAL A 180 14.85 -18.28 30.00
C VAL A 180 14.29 -16.93 29.60
N ILE A 181 13.82 -16.15 30.60
CA ILE A 181 13.36 -14.77 30.42
C ILE A 181 14.44 -13.80 30.90
N PHE A 182 14.64 -12.71 30.18
CA PHE A 182 15.52 -11.64 30.62
C PHE A 182 14.82 -10.76 31.66
N THR A 183 15.40 -10.63 32.84
CA THR A 183 14.81 -9.89 33.95
C THR A 183 15.48 -8.55 34.22
N HIS A 184 16.61 -8.26 33.59
CA HIS A 184 17.29 -6.99 33.68
C HIS A 184 17.39 -6.32 32.31
N ARG A 185 17.07 -5.02 32.26
CA ARG A 185 17.18 -4.19 31.05
C ARG A 185 18.12 -3.03 31.34
N THR A 186 19.06 -2.80 30.43
CA THR A 186 19.95 -1.64 30.47
C THR A 186 19.60 -0.73 29.31
N LEU A 187 19.29 0.52 29.59
CA LEU A 187 19.13 1.58 28.63
C LEU A 187 20.39 2.45 28.63
N ASP A 188 21.12 2.45 27.52
CA ASP A 188 22.24 3.35 27.27
C ASP A 188 21.74 4.49 26.38
N ILE A 189 21.61 5.69 26.95
CA ILE A 189 21.02 6.86 26.29
C ILE A 189 22.12 7.89 26.05
N SER A 190 22.30 8.28 24.78
CA SER A 190 23.22 9.35 24.40
C SER A 190 22.45 10.65 24.19
N TYR A 191 22.98 11.75 24.71
CA TYR A 191 22.36 13.07 24.63
C TYR A 191 23.32 14.14 24.15
N ASN A 192 22.79 15.15 23.48
CA ASN A 192 23.53 16.38 23.09
C ASN A 192 22.79 17.59 23.66
N ASN A 193 23.38 18.24 24.64
CA ASN A 193 22.79 19.32 25.43
C ASN A 193 21.44 18.94 26.05
N ASP A 194 20.36 19.45 25.49
CA ASP A 194 18.97 19.30 25.95
C ASP A 194 18.16 18.27 25.12
N ARG A 195 18.83 17.43 24.31
CA ARG A 195 18.19 16.52 23.34
C ARG A 195 18.69 15.10 23.47
N ILE A 196 17.79 14.14 23.34
CA ILE A 196 18.10 12.71 23.25
C ILE A 196 18.46 12.38 21.80
N ILE A 197 19.61 11.73 21.58
CA ILE A 197 20.16 11.45 20.25
C ILE A 197 20.09 9.96 19.91
N GLU A 198 20.50 9.08 20.87
CA GLU A 198 20.52 7.64 20.65
C GLU A 198 20.05 6.91 21.89
N VAL A 199 19.36 5.80 21.70
CA VAL A 199 18.94 4.90 22.77
C VAL A 199 19.26 3.47 22.39
N ASN A 200 19.98 2.76 23.24
CA ASN A 200 20.27 1.35 23.12
C ASN A 200 19.60 0.59 24.26
N LEU A 201 18.99 -0.55 23.95
CA LEU A 201 18.44 -1.47 24.93
C LEU A 201 19.21 -2.77 24.93
N THR A 202 19.71 -3.18 26.08
CA THR A 202 20.33 -4.47 26.29
C THR A 202 19.53 -5.28 27.30
N SER A 203 19.18 -6.52 26.95
CA SER A 203 18.46 -7.46 27.82
C SER A 203 19.45 -8.41 28.47
N GLN A 204 19.40 -8.52 29.79
CA GLN A 204 20.38 -9.24 30.61
C GLN A 204 19.68 -10.06 31.71
N ASN A 205 20.47 -10.79 32.49
CA ASN A 205 20.05 -11.61 33.64
C ASN A 205 18.97 -12.64 33.25
N PRO A 206 19.34 -13.71 32.52
CA PRO A 206 18.42 -14.78 32.14
C PRO A 206 18.00 -15.59 33.37
N VAL A 207 16.68 -15.75 33.54
CA VAL A 207 16.09 -16.56 34.62
C VAL A 207 15.22 -17.64 34.01
N GLU A 208 15.33 -18.88 34.51
CA GLU A 208 14.53 -20.01 34.02
C GLU A 208 13.04 -19.78 34.32
N ILE A 209 12.19 -20.06 33.31
CA ILE A 209 10.74 -19.91 33.45
C ILE A 209 10.16 -21.18 34.04
N GLN A 210 9.83 -21.15 35.35
CA GLN A 210 9.16 -22.25 36.05
C GLN A 210 7.88 -21.73 36.74
N GLU A 211 6.93 -22.63 36.91
CA GLU A 211 5.74 -22.36 37.73
C GLU A 211 6.15 -22.06 39.18
N GLY A 212 5.63 -21.01 39.77
CA GLY A 212 5.97 -20.60 41.11
C GLY A 212 7.28 -19.80 41.25
N ALA A 213 8.02 -19.58 40.16
CA ALA A 213 9.24 -18.79 40.18
C ALA A 213 8.96 -17.33 40.57
N ASN A 214 9.90 -16.70 41.32
CA ASN A 214 9.89 -15.28 41.61
C ASN A 214 10.65 -14.55 40.47
N LEU A 215 9.96 -13.67 39.76
CA LEU A 215 10.54 -12.85 38.70
C LEU A 215 10.62 -11.40 39.16
N LYS A 216 11.85 -10.92 39.39
CA LYS A 216 12.13 -9.53 39.76
C LYS A 216 12.70 -8.77 38.59
N PHE A 217 11.89 -7.92 37.98
CA PHE A 217 12.30 -7.09 36.85
C PHE A 217 13.01 -5.82 37.36
N THR A 218 14.18 -5.56 36.78
CA THR A 218 15.01 -4.40 37.13
C THR A 218 15.47 -3.67 35.86
N MET A 219 15.77 -2.39 36.00
CA MET A 219 16.29 -1.56 34.91
C MET A 219 17.46 -0.73 35.38
N SER A 220 18.44 -0.55 34.51
CA SER A 220 19.52 0.42 34.62
C SER A 220 19.42 1.42 33.49
N VAL A 221 19.67 2.69 33.77
CA VAL A 221 19.71 3.76 32.78
C VAL A 221 21.05 4.45 32.86
N ARG A 222 21.78 4.51 31.77
CA ARG A 222 23.07 5.18 31.67
C ARG A 222 22.99 6.31 30.67
N TRP A 223 23.52 7.47 31.02
CA TRP A 223 23.55 8.63 30.17
C TRP A 223 24.98 8.95 29.75
N SER A 224 25.18 9.19 28.44
CA SER A 224 26.48 9.56 27.86
C SER A 224 26.33 10.78 26.97
N PRO A 225 27.21 11.79 27.06
CA PRO A 225 27.21 12.90 26.11
C PRO A 225 27.70 12.46 24.74
N THR A 226 27.18 13.07 23.67
CA THR A 226 27.59 12.82 22.28
C THR A 226 27.65 14.12 21.49
N ASP A 227 28.53 14.18 20.48
CA ASP A 227 28.66 15.33 19.57
C ASP A 227 27.70 15.24 18.36
N LYS A 228 26.95 14.13 18.21
CA LYS A 228 26.00 13.96 17.11
C LYS A 228 24.89 15.00 17.17
N LYS A 229 24.56 15.59 16.01
CA LYS A 229 23.49 16.58 15.91
C LYS A 229 22.12 15.92 15.99
N PHE A 230 21.15 16.61 16.53
CA PHE A 230 19.75 16.14 16.62
C PHE A 230 19.14 15.75 15.27
N ALA A 231 19.45 16.50 14.21
CA ALA A 231 18.97 16.20 12.85
C ALA A 231 19.42 14.82 12.32
N ASN A 232 20.53 14.28 12.85
CA ASN A 232 21.13 13.03 12.38
C ASN A 232 20.78 11.82 13.28
N ARG A 233 19.84 12.00 14.24
CA ARG A 233 19.51 10.94 15.22
C ARG A 233 18.86 9.70 14.59
N PHE A 234 18.17 9.86 13.45
CA PHE A 234 17.53 8.76 12.72
C PHE A 234 18.43 8.09 11.67
N GLU A 235 19.61 8.68 11.32
CA GLU A 235 20.53 8.08 10.34
C GLU A 235 20.92 6.65 10.70
N ARG A 236 21.02 6.34 11.98
CA ARG A 236 21.29 4.98 12.47
C ARG A 236 20.27 3.94 12.01
N TYR A 237 19.00 4.30 11.94
CA TYR A 237 17.91 3.41 11.54
C TYR A 237 17.82 3.23 10.02
N LEU A 238 18.60 4.01 9.26
CA LEU A 238 18.77 3.90 7.82
C LEU A 238 19.97 3.02 7.44
N ASP A 239 20.73 2.54 8.44
CA ASP A 239 21.87 1.65 8.18
C ASP A 239 21.38 0.30 7.66
N ASN A 240 21.65 0.06 6.37
CA ASN A 240 21.21 -1.12 5.64
C ASN A 240 21.83 -2.43 6.16
N GLU A 241 22.95 -2.36 6.90
CA GLU A 241 23.58 -3.55 7.48
C GLU A 241 22.81 -4.06 8.71
N PHE A 242 22.13 -3.17 9.41
CA PHE A 242 21.41 -3.50 10.65
C PHE A 242 19.90 -3.74 10.42
N PHE A 243 19.30 -2.99 9.52
CA PHE A 243 17.89 -3.12 9.15
C PHE A 243 17.83 -3.64 7.72
N GLU A 244 17.15 -4.75 7.48
CA GLU A 244 17.00 -5.40 6.17
C GLU A 244 16.25 -4.54 5.11
N HIS A 245 16.48 -3.24 5.11
CA HIS A 245 15.89 -2.29 4.16
C HIS A 245 16.82 -2.02 2.98
N GLN A 246 17.46 -3.07 2.48
CA GLN A 246 18.28 -2.96 1.28
C GLN A 246 17.39 -2.72 0.07
N ILE A 247 17.74 -1.72 -0.74
CA ILE A 247 17.12 -1.56 -2.05
C ILE A 247 17.54 -2.77 -2.89
N HIS A 248 16.59 -3.60 -3.24
CA HIS A 248 16.83 -4.81 -4.04
C HIS A 248 17.07 -4.46 -5.52
N TRP A 249 18.14 -3.73 -5.81
CA TRP A 249 18.49 -3.29 -7.16
C TRP A 249 18.48 -4.43 -8.17
N PHE A 250 18.91 -5.61 -7.75
CA PHE A 250 18.92 -6.79 -8.62
C PHE A 250 17.52 -7.24 -8.99
N SER A 251 16.59 -7.26 -8.04
CA SER A 251 15.19 -7.61 -8.29
C SER A 251 14.50 -6.55 -9.15
N ILE A 252 14.73 -5.27 -8.89
CA ILE A 252 14.20 -4.16 -9.71
C ILE A 252 14.67 -4.29 -11.16
N PHE A 253 15.98 -4.51 -11.37
CA PHE A 253 16.53 -4.69 -12.70
C PHE A 253 15.97 -5.94 -13.39
N ASN A 254 15.86 -7.05 -12.68
CA ASN A 254 15.28 -8.29 -13.20
C ASN A 254 13.80 -8.10 -13.61
N SER A 255 12.99 -7.46 -12.76
CA SER A 255 11.58 -7.15 -13.06
C SER A 255 11.46 -6.23 -14.28
N PHE A 256 12.31 -5.21 -14.39
CA PHE A 256 12.36 -4.31 -15.54
C PHE A 256 12.71 -5.06 -16.84
N MET A 257 13.72 -5.93 -16.80
CA MET A 257 14.11 -6.75 -17.96
C MET A 257 13.01 -7.73 -18.33
N MET A 258 12.31 -8.32 -17.37
CA MET A 258 11.15 -9.19 -17.61
C MET A 258 10.04 -8.43 -18.35
N VAL A 259 9.70 -7.23 -17.91
CA VAL A 259 8.67 -6.40 -18.57
C VAL A 259 9.07 -6.07 -20.01
N ILE A 260 10.31 -5.65 -20.25
CA ILE A 260 10.81 -5.38 -21.61
C ILE A 260 10.74 -6.64 -22.49
N PHE A 261 11.15 -7.78 -21.95
CA PHE A 261 11.08 -9.05 -22.68
C PHE A 261 9.65 -9.42 -23.05
N LEU A 262 8.72 -9.33 -22.12
CA LEU A 262 7.29 -9.59 -22.37
C LEU A 262 6.69 -8.62 -23.38
N CYS A 263 6.99 -7.33 -23.27
CA CYS A 263 6.57 -6.34 -24.26
C CYS A 263 7.13 -6.65 -25.65
N GLY A 264 8.42 -7.02 -25.74
CA GLY A 264 9.07 -7.42 -26.98
C GLY A 264 8.42 -8.66 -27.62
N LEU A 265 8.09 -9.66 -26.79
CA LEU A 265 7.42 -10.87 -27.24
C LEU A 265 6.02 -10.58 -27.80
N VAL A 266 5.20 -9.80 -27.08
CA VAL A 266 3.88 -9.37 -27.57
C VAL A 266 4.00 -8.59 -28.87
N PHE A 267 4.96 -7.68 -28.97
CA PHE A 267 5.23 -6.90 -30.18
C PHE A 267 5.60 -7.80 -31.37
N LEU A 268 6.45 -8.80 -31.16
CA LEU A 268 6.82 -9.76 -32.20
C LEU A 268 5.61 -10.58 -32.68
N ILE A 269 4.74 -11.03 -31.77
CA ILE A 269 3.51 -11.76 -32.10
C ILE A 269 2.60 -10.86 -32.95
N LEU A 270 2.39 -9.61 -32.54
CA LEU A 270 1.57 -8.65 -33.28
C LEU A 270 2.12 -8.39 -34.70
N ILE A 271 3.42 -8.12 -34.84
CA ILE A 271 4.04 -7.92 -36.15
C ILE A 271 3.86 -9.15 -37.02
N ARG A 272 4.08 -10.36 -36.48
CA ARG A 272 3.92 -11.60 -37.22
C ARG A 272 2.47 -11.78 -37.70
N THR A 273 1.50 -11.51 -36.81
CA THR A 273 0.08 -11.59 -37.15
C THR A 273 -0.30 -10.60 -38.27
N VAL A 274 0.11 -9.34 -38.12
CA VAL A 274 -0.14 -8.29 -39.11
C VAL A 274 0.51 -8.61 -40.44
N LYS A 275 1.77 -9.08 -40.47
CA LYS A 275 2.43 -9.50 -41.70
C LYS A 275 1.71 -10.66 -42.41
N ASN A 276 1.21 -11.63 -41.62
CA ASN A 276 0.45 -12.75 -42.17
C ASN A 276 -0.87 -12.26 -42.77
N ASP A 277 -1.57 -11.31 -42.11
CA ASP A 277 -2.81 -10.75 -42.65
C ASP A 277 -2.54 -9.98 -43.96
N PHE A 278 -1.51 -9.14 -44.03
CA PHE A 278 -1.11 -8.45 -45.27
C PHE A 278 -0.73 -9.42 -46.39
N ALA A 279 -0.01 -10.50 -46.09
CA ALA A 279 0.34 -11.51 -47.09
C ALA A 279 -0.88 -12.26 -47.62
N LYS A 280 -1.90 -12.48 -46.78
CA LYS A 280 -3.19 -13.06 -47.24
C LYS A 280 -3.94 -12.09 -48.13
N TYR A 281 -4.02 -10.80 -47.73
CA TYR A 281 -4.69 -9.80 -48.56
C TYR A 281 -4.06 -9.65 -49.96
N ALA A 282 -2.73 -9.68 -50.05
CA ALA A 282 -2.06 -9.62 -51.34
C ALA A 282 -2.39 -10.83 -52.24
N ARG A 283 -2.49 -12.04 -51.66
CA ARG A 283 -2.90 -13.24 -52.43
C ARG A 283 -4.37 -13.19 -52.83
N GLU A 284 -5.25 -12.73 -51.93
CA GLU A 284 -6.68 -12.58 -52.21
C GLU A 284 -6.92 -11.55 -53.32
N GLU A 285 -6.10 -10.49 -53.44
CA GLU A 285 -6.15 -9.51 -54.51
C GLU A 285 -5.65 -10.07 -55.89
N GLU A 286 -4.70 -11.02 -55.87
CA GLU A 286 -4.17 -11.67 -57.08
C GLU A 286 -5.12 -12.77 -57.62
N GLU A 287 -5.84 -13.48 -56.73
CA GLU A 287 -6.67 -14.64 -57.09
C GLU A 287 -8.15 -14.28 -57.28
N ALA A 288 -8.60 -13.11 -56.91
CA ALA A 288 -10.01 -12.74 -56.87
C ALA A 288 -10.54 -12.33 -58.24
N GLU A 289 -11.54 -13.08 -58.74
CA GLU A 289 -12.50 -12.51 -59.70
C GLU A 289 -13.24 -11.32 -59.07
N PRO A 290 -13.48 -10.23 -59.77
CA PRO A 290 -14.06 -9.02 -59.21
C PRO A 290 -15.47 -9.30 -58.65
N GLY A 291 -15.59 -9.45 -57.35
CA GLY A 291 -16.85 -9.49 -56.61
C GLY A 291 -17.07 -10.63 -55.60
N LEU A 292 -16.15 -11.59 -55.45
CA LEU A 292 -16.37 -12.77 -54.59
C LEU A 292 -15.27 -13.04 -53.57
N SER A 293 -14.47 -12.04 -53.16
CA SER A 293 -13.47 -12.28 -52.14
C SER A 293 -14.09 -12.23 -50.73
N ASP A 294 -14.10 -13.35 -50.04
CA ASP A 294 -14.42 -13.40 -48.63
C ASP A 294 -13.33 -12.63 -47.85
N GLU A 295 -13.72 -11.54 -47.20
CA GLU A 295 -12.80 -10.75 -46.35
C GLU A 295 -12.24 -11.61 -45.21
N SER A 296 -10.93 -11.63 -45.01
CA SER A 296 -10.25 -12.40 -43.97
C SER A 296 -9.48 -11.49 -43.00
N GLY A 297 -9.13 -12.02 -41.81
CA GLY A 297 -8.30 -11.34 -40.85
C GLY A 297 -8.88 -10.02 -40.33
N TRP A 298 -8.06 -8.97 -40.27
CA TRP A 298 -8.48 -7.66 -39.77
C TRP A 298 -9.60 -7.01 -40.61
N LYS A 299 -9.59 -7.17 -41.95
CA LYS A 299 -10.64 -6.64 -42.82
C LYS A 299 -12.02 -7.16 -42.41
N GLN A 300 -12.07 -8.40 -41.94
CA GLN A 300 -13.29 -9.06 -41.50
C GLN A 300 -13.78 -8.53 -40.13
N LEU A 301 -12.85 -8.21 -39.18
CA LEU A 301 -13.16 -7.90 -37.82
C LEU A 301 -13.28 -6.40 -37.53
N HIS A 302 -12.68 -5.53 -38.35
CA HIS A 302 -12.59 -4.10 -38.09
C HIS A 302 -13.93 -3.40 -37.81
N GLY A 303 -15.02 -3.89 -38.45
CA GLY A 303 -16.35 -3.34 -38.24
C GLY A 303 -17.03 -3.72 -36.93
N ASP A 304 -16.46 -4.68 -36.17
CA ASP A 304 -17.03 -5.17 -34.91
C ASP A 304 -16.15 -4.93 -33.69
N VAL A 305 -14.85 -4.64 -33.89
CA VAL A 305 -13.90 -4.42 -32.79
C VAL A 305 -14.30 -3.27 -31.87
N PHE A 306 -14.90 -2.22 -32.43
CA PHE A 306 -15.31 -1.02 -31.67
C PHE A 306 -16.78 -1.08 -31.24
N ARG A 307 -17.39 -2.25 -31.27
CA ARG A 307 -18.75 -2.46 -30.77
C ARG A 307 -18.80 -2.35 -29.27
N GLU A 308 -19.91 -1.83 -28.76
CA GLU A 308 -20.20 -1.75 -27.33
C GLU A 308 -20.10 -3.14 -26.68
N PRO A 309 -19.27 -3.33 -25.63
CA PRO A 309 -19.19 -4.60 -24.93
C PRO A 309 -20.48 -4.88 -24.14
N PRO A 310 -20.88 -6.16 -23.97
CA PRO A 310 -22.14 -6.52 -23.32
C PRO A 310 -22.25 -6.01 -21.88
N SER A 311 -21.13 -5.86 -21.17
CA SER A 311 -21.07 -5.37 -19.78
C SER A 311 -20.35 -4.02 -19.71
N LEU A 312 -20.72 -3.06 -20.56
CA LEU A 312 -20.07 -1.74 -20.66
C LEU A 312 -19.94 -1.04 -19.29
N MET A 313 -20.98 -1.15 -18.44
CA MET A 313 -20.98 -0.54 -17.11
C MET A 313 -19.83 -1.08 -16.24
N LEU A 314 -19.67 -2.41 -16.18
CA LEU A 314 -18.59 -3.05 -15.41
C LEU A 314 -17.21 -2.72 -16.01
N TYR A 315 -17.11 -2.76 -17.33
CA TYR A 315 -15.86 -2.46 -18.02
C TYR A 315 -15.42 -1.00 -17.81
N ALA A 316 -16.34 -0.05 -17.90
CA ALA A 316 -16.06 1.36 -17.64
C ALA A 316 -15.65 1.61 -16.17
N ALA A 317 -16.28 0.90 -15.22
CA ALA A 317 -15.91 0.99 -13.81
C ALA A 317 -14.50 0.43 -13.56
N LEU A 318 -14.18 -0.73 -14.11
CA LEU A 318 -12.83 -1.33 -14.01
C LEU A 318 -11.77 -0.43 -14.64
N TYR A 319 -12.06 0.13 -15.83
CA TYR A 319 -11.17 1.06 -16.51
C TYR A 319 -10.89 2.32 -15.68
N GLY A 320 -11.94 2.92 -15.11
CA GLY A 320 -11.81 4.09 -14.24
C GLY A 320 -11.01 3.80 -12.97
N THR A 321 -11.30 2.68 -12.30
CA THR A 321 -10.57 2.23 -11.12
C THR A 321 -9.10 1.92 -11.45
N GLY A 322 -8.84 1.27 -12.59
CA GLY A 322 -7.47 0.98 -13.04
C GLY A 322 -6.64 2.25 -13.23
N TRP A 323 -7.20 3.29 -13.85
CA TRP A 323 -6.53 4.59 -13.97
C TRP A 323 -6.27 5.24 -12.62
N GLN A 324 -7.22 5.17 -11.70
CA GLN A 324 -7.03 5.68 -10.34
C GLN A 324 -5.84 4.99 -9.66
N LEU A 325 -5.78 3.66 -9.69
CA LEU A 325 -4.71 2.89 -9.05
C LEU A 325 -3.34 3.15 -9.70
N ALA A 326 -3.31 3.30 -11.05
CA ALA A 326 -2.07 3.66 -11.75
C ALA A 326 -1.56 5.05 -11.34
N VAL A 327 -2.46 6.05 -11.24
CA VAL A 327 -2.10 7.40 -10.80
C VAL A 327 -1.72 7.42 -9.32
N LEU A 328 -2.39 6.63 -8.49
CA LEU A 328 -2.04 6.44 -7.09
C LEU A 328 -0.62 5.90 -6.94
N ALA A 329 -0.31 4.79 -7.61
CA ALA A 329 1.02 4.16 -7.56
C ALA A 329 2.10 5.13 -8.03
N PHE A 330 1.89 5.80 -9.17
CA PHE A 330 2.81 6.83 -9.67
C PHE A 330 2.99 7.98 -8.69
N GLY A 331 1.91 8.45 -8.06
CA GLY A 331 1.93 9.51 -7.05
C GLY A 331 2.78 9.12 -5.84
N VAL A 332 2.57 7.93 -5.29
CA VAL A 332 3.34 7.43 -4.14
C VAL A 332 4.83 7.30 -4.48
N ILE A 333 5.17 6.72 -5.65
CA ILE A 333 6.55 6.59 -6.11
C ILE A 333 7.20 7.99 -6.28
N LEU A 334 6.46 8.94 -6.84
CA LEU A 334 6.95 10.31 -7.03
C LEU A 334 7.23 11.00 -5.68
N PHE A 335 6.33 10.88 -4.71
CA PHE A 335 6.54 11.42 -3.36
C PHE A 335 7.74 10.77 -2.66
N ALA A 336 7.86 9.44 -2.77
CA ALA A 336 9.01 8.72 -2.25
C ALA A 336 10.33 9.21 -2.89
N SER A 337 10.34 9.37 -4.23
CA SER A 337 11.52 9.82 -4.99
C SER A 337 11.92 11.27 -4.68
N LEU A 338 10.96 12.13 -4.31
CA LEU A 338 11.22 13.52 -3.91
C LEU A 338 11.77 13.64 -2.47
N GLY A 339 12.08 12.53 -1.82
CA GLY A 339 12.69 12.50 -0.50
C GLY A 339 11.73 12.81 0.66
N ARG A 340 10.41 12.91 0.41
CA ARG A 340 9.43 13.15 1.45
C ARG A 340 9.29 11.98 2.42
N PHE A 341 9.62 10.76 1.98
CA PHE A 341 9.60 9.54 2.79
C PHE A 341 11.01 9.00 3.09
N HIS A 342 12.07 9.73 2.73
CA HIS A 342 13.45 9.30 2.96
C HIS A 342 13.89 9.70 4.38
N GLY A 343 14.12 8.72 5.22
CA GLY A 343 14.60 8.90 6.57
C GLY A 343 13.52 9.14 7.62
N GLU A 344 12.33 9.50 7.22
CA GLU A 344 11.23 9.87 8.13
C GLU A 344 10.35 8.67 8.55
N VAL A 345 10.56 7.47 7.99
CA VAL A 345 9.74 6.28 8.29
C VAL A 345 9.72 5.93 9.79
N TYR A 346 10.84 6.16 10.48
CA TYR A 346 10.95 5.93 11.92
C TYR A 346 10.58 7.17 12.73
N GLU A 347 10.71 8.37 12.16
CA GLU A 347 10.38 9.63 12.81
C GLU A 347 8.87 9.88 12.79
N GLU A 348 8.24 9.75 11.63
CA GLU A 348 6.80 9.93 11.45
C GLU A 348 6.09 8.60 11.18
N ARG A 349 5.77 7.90 12.26
CA ARG A 349 5.07 6.61 12.21
C ARG A 349 3.72 6.72 11.52
N GLY A 350 3.47 5.83 10.56
CA GLY A 350 2.19 5.76 9.84
C GLY A 350 1.98 6.85 8.79
N GLU A 351 2.96 7.71 8.53
CA GLU A 351 2.86 8.75 7.50
C GLU A 351 2.65 8.15 6.11
N MET A 352 3.35 7.07 5.79
CA MET A 352 3.21 6.39 4.51
C MET A 352 1.78 5.88 4.29
N THR A 353 1.20 5.24 5.30
CA THR A 353 -0.19 4.75 5.26
C THR A 353 -1.19 5.89 5.18
N GLN A 354 -0.95 6.98 5.89
CA GLN A 354 -1.79 8.19 5.81
C GLN A 354 -1.69 8.87 4.45
N SER A 355 -0.50 8.96 3.87
CA SER A 355 -0.26 9.53 2.53
C SER A 355 -0.90 8.70 1.43
N LEU A 356 -0.82 7.37 1.54
CA LEU A 356 -1.50 6.44 0.64
C LEU A 356 -3.02 6.66 0.66
N LEU A 357 -3.61 6.77 1.85
CA LEU A 357 -5.04 7.03 2.02
C LEU A 357 -5.46 8.39 1.46
N ALA A 358 -4.68 9.44 1.72
CA ALA A 358 -4.94 10.78 1.21
C ALA A 358 -4.83 10.83 -0.32
N THR A 359 -3.80 10.22 -0.88
CA THR A 359 -3.60 10.14 -2.34
C THR A 359 -4.72 9.34 -3.01
N TYR A 360 -5.17 8.24 -2.39
CA TYR A 360 -6.33 7.48 -2.86
C TYR A 360 -7.60 8.35 -2.89
N ALA A 361 -7.86 9.08 -1.82
CA ALA A 361 -9.04 9.95 -1.76
C ALA A 361 -9.01 11.04 -2.83
N LEU A 362 -7.86 11.67 -3.05
CA LEU A 362 -7.70 12.73 -4.05
C LEU A 362 -7.75 12.21 -5.49
N THR A 363 -7.20 11.04 -5.77
CA THR A 363 -7.21 10.42 -7.10
C THR A 363 -8.58 9.87 -7.51
N SER A 364 -9.57 9.84 -6.62
CA SER A 364 -10.94 9.41 -6.93
C SER A 364 -11.59 10.20 -8.08
N VAL A 365 -11.19 11.47 -8.26
CA VAL A 365 -11.63 12.28 -9.42
C VAL A 365 -11.19 11.65 -10.75
N VAL A 366 -10.02 10.99 -10.78
CA VAL A 366 -9.49 10.33 -11.99
C VAL A 366 -10.33 9.10 -12.33
N ALA A 367 -10.72 8.31 -11.32
CA ALA A 367 -11.62 7.17 -11.53
C ALA A 367 -12.93 7.60 -12.19
N GLY A 368 -13.57 8.63 -11.61
CA GLY A 368 -14.80 9.16 -12.13
C GLY A 368 -14.66 9.70 -13.55
N TYR A 369 -13.63 10.52 -13.81
CA TYR A 369 -13.38 11.10 -15.13
C TYR A 369 -13.14 10.01 -16.20
N SER A 370 -12.27 9.07 -15.92
CA SER A 370 -11.92 8.00 -16.87
C SER A 370 -13.12 7.10 -17.15
N SER A 371 -13.84 6.68 -16.12
CA SER A 371 -15.05 5.86 -16.25
C SER A 371 -16.16 6.59 -17.03
N GLY A 372 -16.47 7.84 -16.65
CA GLY A 372 -17.50 8.64 -17.30
C GLY A 372 -17.18 8.97 -18.76
N SER A 373 -15.91 9.29 -19.05
CA SER A 373 -15.44 9.56 -20.41
C SER A 373 -15.50 8.31 -21.27
N TYR A 374 -15.03 7.16 -20.76
CA TYR A 374 -15.07 5.90 -21.48
C TYR A 374 -16.50 5.43 -21.76
N TYR A 375 -17.38 5.47 -20.76
CA TYR A 375 -18.78 5.12 -20.92
C TYR A 375 -19.47 5.95 -22.01
N ARG A 376 -19.22 7.27 -22.04
CA ARG A 376 -19.79 8.17 -23.06
C ARG A 376 -19.35 7.84 -24.47
N GLN A 377 -18.19 7.26 -24.69
CA GLN A 377 -17.68 6.99 -26.04
C GLN A 377 -18.61 6.13 -26.90
N PHE A 378 -19.44 5.30 -26.27
CA PHE A 378 -20.36 4.39 -26.97
C PHE A 378 -21.74 5.03 -27.26
N PHE A 379 -22.01 6.25 -26.75
CA PHE A 379 -23.30 6.91 -26.91
C PHE A 379 -23.21 8.12 -27.87
N ASN A 380 -22.95 7.83 -29.13
CA ASN A 380 -22.76 8.87 -30.15
C ASN A 380 -24.07 9.39 -30.78
N THR A 381 -25.24 8.83 -30.44
CA THR A 381 -26.52 9.21 -31.05
C THR A 381 -27.36 10.03 -30.03
N PRO A 382 -27.87 11.23 -30.40
CA PRO A 382 -28.67 12.06 -29.50
C PRO A 382 -29.89 11.35 -28.90
N ARG A 383 -30.44 10.37 -29.62
CA ARG A 383 -31.57 9.54 -29.19
C ARG A 383 -31.22 8.58 -28.07
N ARG A 384 -29.97 8.08 -28.03
CA ARG A 384 -29.47 7.22 -26.95
C ARG A 384 -29.03 8.01 -25.73
N GLU A 385 -28.49 9.24 -25.88
CA GLU A 385 -28.12 10.10 -24.76
C GLU A 385 -29.32 10.48 -23.87
N LEU A 386 -30.52 10.68 -24.44
CA LEU A 386 -31.75 11.01 -23.72
C LEU A 386 -32.37 9.81 -22.98
N GLN A 387 -32.11 8.59 -23.44
CA GLN A 387 -32.71 7.36 -22.91
C GLN A 387 -31.82 6.66 -21.87
N ASP A 388 -30.58 7.14 -21.67
CA ASP A 388 -29.61 6.45 -20.85
C ASP A 388 -29.55 7.00 -19.42
N SER A 389 -30.28 6.35 -18.53
CA SER A 389 -30.14 6.53 -17.07
C SER A 389 -29.02 5.69 -16.46
N ARG A 390 -28.37 4.78 -17.21
CA ARG A 390 -27.39 3.83 -16.70
C ARG A 390 -26.03 4.44 -16.36
N TRP A 391 -25.74 5.66 -16.83
CA TRP A 391 -24.52 6.36 -16.48
C TRP A 391 -24.41 6.62 -14.95
N GLN A 392 -25.52 6.83 -14.27
CA GLN A 392 -25.56 6.99 -12.81
C GLN A 392 -25.18 5.66 -12.13
N GLN A 393 -25.68 4.54 -12.65
CA GLN A 393 -25.33 3.22 -12.17
C GLN A 393 -23.84 2.95 -12.38
N THR A 394 -23.29 3.30 -13.55
CA THR A 394 -21.85 3.19 -13.86
C THR A 394 -21.02 4.01 -12.88
N MET A 395 -21.45 5.25 -12.58
CA MET A 395 -20.81 6.12 -11.60
C MET A 395 -20.78 5.47 -10.21
N ILE A 396 -21.93 5.01 -9.71
CA ILE A 396 -22.04 4.35 -8.40
C ILE A 396 -21.16 3.09 -8.38
N PHE A 397 -21.20 2.32 -9.45
CA PHE A 397 -20.40 1.09 -9.56
C PHE A 397 -18.89 1.39 -9.52
N THR A 398 -18.44 2.43 -10.22
CA THR A 398 -17.04 2.89 -10.20
C THR A 398 -16.60 3.30 -8.78
N ILE A 399 -17.46 4.03 -8.07
CA ILE A 399 -17.15 4.54 -6.73
C ILE A 399 -17.10 3.40 -5.69
N LEU A 400 -17.97 2.39 -5.84
CA LEU A 400 -18.09 1.29 -4.87
C LEU A 400 -17.14 0.12 -5.15
N LEU A 401 -16.74 -0.11 -6.38
CA LEU A 401 -16.04 -1.34 -6.81
C LEU A 401 -14.80 -1.63 -5.94
N PHE A 402 -13.85 -0.72 -5.92
CA PHE A 402 -12.60 -0.92 -5.19
C PHE A 402 -12.79 -0.84 -3.67
N PRO A 403 -13.48 0.16 -3.09
CA PRO A 403 -13.75 0.20 -1.66
C PRO A 403 -14.47 -1.04 -1.13
N CYS A 404 -15.45 -1.58 -1.84
CA CYS A 404 -16.14 -2.79 -1.39
C CYS A 404 -15.21 -4.00 -1.33
N ILE A 405 -14.32 -4.16 -2.29
CA ILE A 405 -13.31 -5.22 -2.29
C ILE A 405 -12.38 -5.06 -1.09
N ILE A 406 -11.82 -3.86 -0.90
CA ILE A 406 -10.91 -3.59 0.21
C ILE A 406 -11.58 -3.76 1.56
N VAL A 407 -12.78 -3.19 1.75
CA VAL A 407 -13.54 -3.32 3.01
C VAL A 407 -13.88 -4.79 3.27
N GLY A 408 -14.21 -5.58 2.24
CA GLY A 408 -14.44 -7.02 2.38
C GLY A 408 -13.20 -7.75 2.91
N ILE A 409 -12.05 -7.54 2.28
CA ILE A 409 -10.77 -8.16 2.69
C ILE A 409 -10.39 -7.71 4.10
N VAL A 410 -10.40 -6.39 4.36
CA VAL A 410 -10.04 -5.82 5.67
C VAL A 410 -10.98 -6.31 6.77
N SER A 411 -12.27 -6.45 6.49
CA SER A 411 -13.24 -6.99 7.46
C SER A 411 -12.94 -8.45 7.81
N CYS A 412 -12.61 -9.29 6.82
CA CYS A 412 -12.20 -10.67 7.06
C CYS A 412 -10.92 -10.74 7.90
N LEU A 413 -9.90 -9.93 7.56
CA LEU A 413 -8.66 -9.86 8.32
C LEU A 413 -8.89 -9.33 9.74
N ASN A 414 -9.75 -8.34 9.90
CA ASN A 414 -10.07 -7.77 11.20
C ASN A 414 -10.83 -8.78 12.11
N MET A 415 -11.68 -9.63 11.54
CA MET A 415 -12.30 -10.73 12.31
C MET A 415 -11.25 -11.72 12.84
N VAL A 416 -10.27 -12.08 12.00
CA VAL A 416 -9.15 -12.93 12.42
C VAL A 416 -8.32 -12.22 13.50
N ALA A 417 -7.99 -10.94 13.28
CA ALA A 417 -7.24 -10.12 14.24
C ALA A 417 -7.95 -10.02 15.59
N MET A 418 -9.27 -9.85 15.61
CA MET A 418 -10.06 -9.84 16.85
C MET A 418 -10.06 -11.20 17.57
N TYR A 419 -10.15 -12.29 16.82
CA TYR A 419 -10.10 -13.63 17.40
C TYR A 419 -8.77 -13.89 18.11
N TYR A 420 -7.64 -13.51 17.50
CA TYR A 420 -6.31 -13.68 18.06
C TYR A 420 -5.84 -12.51 18.96
N GLN A 421 -6.67 -11.46 19.12
CA GLN A 421 -6.36 -10.27 19.92
C GLN A 421 -5.02 -9.61 19.53
N THR A 422 -4.75 -9.52 18.23
CA THR A 422 -3.54 -8.89 17.72
C THR A 422 -3.57 -7.36 17.88
N SER A 423 -2.42 -6.68 17.74
CA SER A 423 -2.35 -5.22 17.79
C SER A 423 -2.97 -4.53 16.56
N ASN A 424 -3.19 -5.29 15.46
CA ASN A 424 -3.72 -4.77 14.21
C ASN A 424 -5.26 -4.72 14.16
N VAL A 425 -5.94 -4.92 15.29
CA VAL A 425 -7.41 -4.81 15.37
C VAL A 425 -7.84 -3.38 15.12
N LEU A 426 -8.61 -3.17 14.05
CA LEU A 426 -9.23 -1.90 13.75
C LEU A 426 -10.45 -1.67 14.63
N SER A 427 -10.40 -0.63 15.45
CA SER A 427 -11.53 -0.24 16.28
C SER A 427 -12.66 0.34 15.42
N PHE A 428 -13.91 0.22 15.92
CA PHE A 428 -15.08 0.79 15.24
C PHE A 428 -14.92 2.28 14.92
N THR A 429 -14.29 3.04 15.82
CA THR A 429 -14.03 4.48 15.61
C THR A 429 -13.13 4.74 14.40
N VAL A 430 -12.12 3.89 14.17
CA VAL A 430 -11.22 4.00 13.01
C VAL A 430 -11.99 3.69 11.72
N LEU A 431 -12.80 2.62 11.73
CA LEU A 431 -13.65 2.29 10.58
C LEU A 431 -14.61 3.43 10.24
N LEU A 432 -15.20 4.09 11.25
CA LEU A 432 -16.06 5.24 11.06
C LEU A 432 -15.32 6.45 10.46
N LYS A 433 -14.06 6.70 10.90
CA LYS A 433 -13.22 7.75 10.31
C LYS A 433 -12.89 7.47 8.85
N LEU A 434 -12.51 6.23 8.51
CA LEU A 434 -12.25 5.82 7.13
C LEU A 434 -13.48 5.96 6.24
N MET A 435 -14.64 5.54 6.73
CA MET A 435 -15.92 5.72 6.02
C MET A 435 -16.26 7.21 5.85
N GLY A 436 -15.97 8.05 6.84
CA GLY A 436 -16.13 9.50 6.74
C GLY A 436 -15.25 10.12 5.65
N ILE A 437 -13.96 9.76 5.59
CA ILE A 437 -13.05 10.23 4.54
C ILE A 437 -13.56 9.79 3.17
N TRP A 438 -13.96 8.53 3.02
CA TRP A 438 -14.51 8.04 1.77
C TRP A 438 -15.80 8.77 1.36
N MET A 439 -16.75 8.94 2.29
CA MET A 439 -18.05 9.55 2.00
C MET A 439 -17.95 11.05 1.70
N PHE A 440 -17.11 11.80 2.43
CA PHE A 440 -17.05 13.26 2.32
C PHE A 440 -15.96 13.77 1.37
N ILE A 441 -14.97 12.96 1.03
CA ILE A 441 -13.89 13.35 0.13
C ILE A 441 -13.92 12.52 -1.15
N SER A 442 -13.75 11.19 -1.07
CA SER A 442 -13.61 10.34 -2.26
C SER A 442 -14.90 10.31 -3.10
N PHE A 443 -16.05 10.14 -2.46
CA PHE A 443 -17.33 10.07 -3.14
C PHE A 443 -17.65 11.36 -3.93
N PRO A 444 -17.62 12.57 -3.35
CA PRO A 444 -17.90 13.81 -4.09
C PRO A 444 -16.89 14.05 -5.23
N LEU A 445 -15.60 13.76 -5.01
CA LEU A 445 -14.57 13.92 -6.04
C LEU A 445 -14.81 12.96 -7.22
N ALA A 446 -15.18 11.72 -6.97
CA ALA A 446 -15.51 10.77 -8.02
C ALA A 446 -16.77 11.16 -8.79
N VAL A 447 -17.79 11.68 -8.11
CA VAL A 447 -19.00 12.25 -8.77
C VAL A 447 -18.62 13.40 -9.68
N LEU A 448 -17.85 14.38 -9.19
CA LEU A 448 -17.35 15.50 -9.98
C LEU A 448 -16.54 15.02 -11.17
N GLY A 449 -15.63 14.06 -10.96
CA GLY A 449 -14.86 13.44 -12.03
C GLY A 449 -15.75 12.83 -13.11
N THR A 450 -16.79 12.09 -12.73
CA THR A 450 -17.73 11.47 -13.68
C THR A 450 -18.50 12.51 -14.46
N LEU A 451 -18.97 13.58 -13.81
CA LEU A 451 -19.67 14.68 -14.49
C LEU A 451 -18.74 15.37 -15.51
N PHE A 452 -17.50 15.64 -15.13
CA PHE A 452 -16.51 16.20 -16.04
C PHE A 452 -16.14 15.25 -17.18
N GLY A 453 -15.93 13.97 -16.90
CA GLY A 453 -15.65 12.95 -17.91
C GLY A 453 -16.81 12.83 -18.91
N ARG A 454 -18.04 12.88 -18.43
CA ARG A 454 -19.22 12.87 -19.27
C ARG A 454 -19.38 14.15 -20.07
N HIS A 455 -19.08 15.32 -19.52
CA HIS A 455 -19.30 16.60 -20.18
C HIS A 455 -18.20 16.97 -21.17
N TRP A 456 -16.95 16.70 -20.81
CA TRP A 456 -15.74 17.05 -21.58
C TRP A 456 -15.05 15.86 -22.23
N GLY A 457 -15.46 14.64 -21.90
CA GLY A 457 -15.01 13.44 -22.61
C GLY A 457 -15.32 13.59 -24.09
N GLY A 458 -14.26 13.49 -24.93
CA GLY A 458 -14.37 13.73 -26.36
C GLY A 458 -15.40 12.84 -27.04
N LYS A 459 -16.01 13.34 -28.10
CA LYS A 459 -16.80 12.51 -29.00
C LYS A 459 -15.88 11.47 -29.62
N ASN A 460 -16.33 10.23 -29.61
CA ASN A 460 -15.53 9.16 -30.11
C ASN A 460 -15.41 9.17 -31.61
N THR A 461 -14.21 9.31 -32.12
CA THR A 461 -13.88 9.09 -33.53
C THR A 461 -13.18 7.73 -33.61
N PHE A 462 -13.95 6.65 -33.60
CA PHE A 462 -13.38 5.34 -33.93
C PHE A 462 -12.78 5.38 -35.36
N PRO A 463 -11.65 4.71 -35.58
CA PRO A 463 -11.02 4.71 -36.91
C PRO A 463 -11.89 4.09 -38.01
N CYS A 464 -12.85 3.25 -37.64
CA CYS A 464 -13.79 2.62 -38.55
C CYS A 464 -15.22 2.65 -38.01
N ARG A 465 -16.18 2.54 -38.91
CA ARG A 465 -17.60 2.51 -38.57
C ARG A 465 -18.00 1.12 -38.12
N VAL A 466 -18.72 1.03 -37.01
CA VAL A 466 -19.24 -0.24 -36.50
C VAL A 466 -20.39 -0.72 -37.35
N ASN A 467 -20.39 -2.01 -37.71
CA ASN A 467 -21.47 -2.63 -38.49
C ASN A 467 -22.80 -2.62 -37.72
N THR A 468 -23.91 -2.50 -38.44
CA THR A 468 -25.25 -2.43 -37.81
C THR A 468 -25.62 -3.75 -37.14
N TYR A 469 -25.26 -4.87 -37.79
CA TYR A 469 -25.50 -6.22 -37.27
C TYR A 469 -24.20 -6.83 -36.80
N PRO A 470 -24.18 -7.44 -35.59
CA PRO A 470 -23.01 -8.16 -35.13
C PRO A 470 -22.78 -9.40 -36.00
N ARG A 471 -21.51 -9.74 -36.20
CA ARG A 471 -21.16 -11.00 -36.87
C ARG A 471 -21.46 -12.18 -35.96
N ASP A 472 -21.94 -13.27 -36.57
CA ASP A 472 -22.19 -14.51 -35.83
C ASP A 472 -20.87 -15.09 -35.32
N LEU A 473 -20.85 -15.42 -34.04
CA LEU A 473 -19.70 -16.06 -33.39
C LEU A 473 -19.81 -17.58 -33.58
N PRO A 474 -18.68 -18.30 -33.73
CA PRO A 474 -18.69 -19.77 -33.77
C PRO A 474 -19.35 -20.31 -32.51
N GLU A 475 -20.28 -21.28 -32.67
CA GLU A 475 -21.05 -21.87 -31.54
C GLU A 475 -20.16 -22.56 -30.49
N ALA A 476 -19.00 -23.08 -30.87
CA ALA A 476 -18.07 -23.75 -29.98
C ALA A 476 -16.71 -23.06 -29.96
N ALA A 477 -16.51 -22.18 -28.99
CA ALA A 477 -15.17 -21.68 -28.68
C ALA A 477 -14.36 -22.78 -27.96
N PRO A 478 -13.10 -23.04 -28.38
CA PRO A 478 -12.24 -24.01 -27.71
C PRO A 478 -12.06 -23.63 -26.23
N TRP A 479 -11.80 -24.60 -25.36
CA TRP A 479 -11.71 -24.41 -23.91
C TRP A 479 -10.73 -23.31 -23.47
N PHE A 480 -9.63 -23.13 -24.22
CA PHE A 480 -8.61 -22.10 -23.94
C PHE A 480 -9.05 -20.68 -24.35
N ALA A 481 -10.11 -20.52 -25.15
CA ALA A 481 -10.70 -19.23 -25.51
C ALA A 481 -11.88 -18.84 -24.58
N GLN A 482 -12.24 -19.69 -23.63
CA GLN A 482 -13.29 -19.41 -22.67
C GLN A 482 -12.83 -18.39 -21.63
N TRP A 483 -13.74 -17.55 -21.16
CA TRP A 483 -13.45 -16.45 -20.24
C TRP A 483 -12.78 -16.91 -18.94
N TYR A 484 -13.16 -18.07 -18.41
CA TYR A 484 -12.59 -18.63 -17.18
C TYR A 484 -11.13 -19.06 -17.32
N PHE A 485 -10.63 -19.25 -18.52
CA PHE A 485 -9.23 -19.52 -18.82
C PHE A 485 -8.47 -18.25 -19.22
N VAL A 486 -9.06 -17.43 -20.11
CA VAL A 486 -8.40 -16.23 -20.66
C VAL A 486 -8.10 -15.20 -19.58
N ILE A 487 -9.06 -14.97 -18.66
CA ILE A 487 -8.88 -13.97 -17.60
C ILE A 487 -7.71 -14.33 -16.67
N PRO A 488 -7.63 -15.53 -16.07
CA PRO A 488 -6.48 -15.91 -15.24
C PRO A 488 -5.16 -15.96 -16.02
N ALA A 489 -5.17 -16.49 -17.23
CA ALA A 489 -3.98 -16.59 -18.07
C ALA A 489 -3.41 -15.21 -18.42
N THR A 490 -4.27 -14.24 -18.73
CA THR A 490 -3.86 -12.86 -19.00
C THR A 490 -3.35 -12.16 -17.73
N GLY A 491 -3.98 -12.43 -16.58
CA GLY A 491 -3.57 -11.89 -15.30
C GLY A 491 -2.24 -12.45 -14.76
N LEU A 492 -1.85 -13.66 -15.21
CA LEU A 492 -0.62 -14.32 -14.76
C LEU A 492 0.65 -13.56 -15.16
N LEU A 493 0.64 -12.89 -16.32
CA LEU A 493 1.80 -12.11 -16.79
C LEU A 493 2.15 -10.91 -15.89
N PRO A 494 1.21 -9.98 -15.61
CA PRO A 494 1.49 -8.88 -14.68
C PRO A 494 1.72 -9.38 -13.24
N PHE A 495 1.03 -10.44 -12.80
CA PHE A 495 1.25 -11.06 -11.52
C PHE A 495 2.68 -11.60 -11.39
N GLY A 496 3.19 -12.30 -12.41
CA GLY A 496 4.56 -12.84 -12.40
C GLY A 496 5.61 -11.75 -12.25
N SER A 497 5.41 -10.59 -12.90
CA SER A 497 6.34 -9.46 -12.78
C SER A 497 6.36 -8.85 -11.37
N ILE A 498 5.21 -8.82 -10.68
CA ILE A 498 5.09 -8.30 -9.31
C ILE A 498 5.57 -9.33 -8.29
N PHE A 499 5.28 -10.62 -8.52
CA PHE A 499 5.59 -11.72 -7.59
C PHE A 499 7.10 -11.90 -7.35
N ILE A 500 7.93 -11.55 -8.34
CA ILE A 500 9.40 -11.62 -8.18
C ILE A 500 9.88 -10.66 -7.07
N GLU A 501 9.15 -9.57 -6.84
CA GLU A 501 9.51 -8.53 -5.87
C GLU A 501 8.79 -8.71 -4.50
N MET A 502 7.72 -9.50 -4.45
CA MET A 502 7.01 -9.83 -3.21
C MET A 502 7.71 -10.96 -2.43
#